data_16712f178ac02cedf2974bee6ffabc89
#
_entry.id   16712f178ac02cedf2974bee6ffabc89
#
_cell.length_a   1.000
_cell.length_b   1.000
_cell.length_c   1.000
_cell.angle_alpha   90.00
_cell.angle_beta   90.00
_cell.angle_gamma   90.00
#
_symmetry.space_group_name_H-M   'P 1'
#
loop_
_entity.id
_entity.type
_entity.pdbx_description
1 polymer ?
#
loop_
_entity_poly.entity_id
_entity_poly.type
_entity_poly.pdbx_seq_one_letter_code
_entity_poly.pdbx_strand_id
1 'polypeptide(L)'
;LRKVDGSSDEFKEVKQLDGTAKRYNDKKNIEDGVKYLYMVNLKDKADKILFTSPIYGPFISSPQWFNTEKSAVLVLSIISIFIILIFITLAKQGRSFYVRPLAGIKAIEDAVGRATEMGKPCIYIPGISTIDDISTLASISILSKISEVIANYQSRIVIPNYEPIVYSVIDEVVKNAYVKAGRPDAYRQEDVYYLTGRQFAYASGIAGLMAREKPAANFFLGWFMAESLILAEAGAMTGAIQIAGTDSISQIPFFIVACDYTLIGEELYAAGAYMGGDSKLLGGLKGQDYVKLVLMIILVVLFILKLAGVQGIDTLLVGGGH
;
A
#
# COMPACT_ATOMS: atom_id res chain seq x y z
N LEU A 1 -12.94 -24.09 -34.87
CA LEU A 1 -12.36 -23.37 -36.02
C LEU A 1 -13.06 -22.05 -36.25
N ARG A 2 -12.32 -21.03 -36.71
CA ARG A 2 -12.82 -19.67 -36.97
C ARG A 2 -12.29 -19.17 -38.31
N LYS A 3 -13.10 -18.42 -39.02
CA LYS A 3 -12.76 -17.71 -40.25
C LYS A 3 -13.38 -16.31 -40.26
N VAL A 4 -12.74 -15.34 -40.90
CA VAL A 4 -13.33 -14.01 -41.17
C VAL A 4 -14.31 -14.14 -42.32
N ASP A 5 -15.52 -13.62 -42.20
CA ASP A 5 -16.52 -13.63 -43.24
C ASP A 5 -16.08 -12.80 -44.45
N GLY A 6 -16.20 -13.35 -45.64
CA GLY A 6 -15.73 -12.69 -46.88
C GLY A 6 -14.23 -12.80 -47.14
N SER A 7 -13.41 -13.43 -46.27
CA SER A 7 -12.00 -13.70 -46.56
C SER A 7 -11.84 -14.95 -47.43
N SER A 8 -10.79 -15.00 -48.26
CA SER A 8 -10.41 -16.22 -49.01
C SER A 8 -9.64 -17.22 -48.14
N ASP A 9 -9.39 -16.90 -46.89
CA ASP A 9 -8.64 -17.74 -45.96
C ASP A 9 -9.40 -19.01 -45.59
N GLU A 10 -8.67 -20.07 -45.26
CA GLU A 10 -9.22 -21.30 -44.70
C GLU A 10 -9.58 -21.12 -43.21
N PHE A 11 -10.45 -22.01 -42.69
CA PHE A 11 -10.78 -22.04 -41.27
C PHE A 11 -9.55 -22.37 -40.42
N LYS A 12 -9.17 -21.47 -39.52
CA LYS A 12 -8.04 -21.64 -38.60
C LYS A 12 -8.50 -22.25 -37.29
N GLU A 13 -7.72 -23.17 -36.77
CA GLU A 13 -7.97 -23.77 -35.46
C GLU A 13 -7.72 -22.71 -34.37
N VAL A 14 -8.72 -22.49 -33.51
CA VAL A 14 -8.64 -21.50 -32.40
C VAL A 14 -8.24 -22.19 -31.12
N LYS A 15 -8.87 -23.32 -30.80
CA LYS A 15 -8.58 -24.10 -29.59
C LYS A 15 -9.13 -25.53 -29.76
N GLN A 16 -8.39 -26.48 -29.19
CA GLN A 16 -8.92 -27.85 -28.94
C GLN A 16 -9.55 -27.87 -27.56
N LEU A 17 -10.74 -28.42 -27.46
CA LEU A 17 -11.52 -28.51 -26.22
C LEU A 17 -11.67 -29.99 -25.87
N ASP A 18 -11.75 -30.26 -24.56
CA ASP A 18 -12.07 -31.58 -24.08
C ASP A 18 -13.53 -31.95 -24.44
N GLY A 19 -13.83 -33.23 -24.70
CA GLY A 19 -15.16 -33.72 -25.13
C GLY A 19 -16.30 -33.43 -24.13
N THR A 20 -15.97 -32.98 -22.91
CA THR A 20 -16.91 -32.59 -21.88
C THR A 20 -17.26 -31.10 -21.91
N ALA A 21 -16.56 -30.30 -22.72
CA ALA A 21 -16.75 -28.85 -22.77
C ALA A 21 -18.11 -28.49 -23.40
N LYS A 22 -18.96 -27.83 -22.61
CA LYS A 22 -20.30 -27.38 -23.04
C LYS A 22 -20.30 -25.96 -23.61
N ARG A 23 -19.23 -25.19 -23.40
CA ARG A 23 -19.16 -23.76 -23.77
C ARG A 23 -17.72 -23.35 -24.07
N TYR A 24 -17.55 -22.51 -25.05
CA TYR A 24 -16.26 -21.89 -25.36
C TYR A 24 -16.47 -20.42 -25.68
N ASN A 25 -15.67 -19.56 -25.06
CA ASN A 25 -15.60 -18.14 -25.36
C ASN A 25 -14.32 -17.85 -26.14
N ASP A 26 -14.45 -17.41 -27.36
CA ASP A 26 -13.33 -17.01 -28.19
C ASP A 26 -12.92 -15.58 -27.81
N LYS A 27 -11.64 -15.42 -27.36
CA LYS A 27 -11.09 -14.15 -26.91
C LYS A 27 -9.78 -13.80 -27.60
N LYS A 28 -9.23 -14.71 -28.42
CA LYS A 28 -7.91 -14.48 -29.04
C LYS A 28 -8.06 -13.88 -30.42
N ASN A 29 -7.36 -12.75 -30.64
CA ASN A 29 -7.26 -12.10 -31.94
C ASN A 29 -8.62 -11.88 -32.62
N ILE A 30 -9.56 -11.34 -31.88
CA ILE A 30 -10.86 -10.88 -32.38
C ILE A 30 -10.78 -9.37 -32.47
N GLU A 31 -11.09 -8.82 -33.66
CA GLU A 31 -11.18 -7.39 -33.91
C GLU A 31 -12.66 -6.99 -33.90
N ASP A 32 -12.94 -5.84 -33.26
CA ASP A 32 -14.29 -5.34 -33.17
C ASP A 32 -14.82 -4.88 -34.54
N GLY A 33 -16.09 -5.16 -34.79
CA GLY A 33 -16.76 -4.86 -36.05
C GLY A 33 -16.51 -5.86 -37.17
N VAL A 34 -15.60 -6.81 -36.98
CA VAL A 34 -15.31 -7.87 -37.97
C VAL A 34 -16.29 -9.02 -37.79
N LYS A 35 -16.78 -9.55 -38.93
CA LYS A 35 -17.68 -10.71 -38.95
C LYS A 35 -16.88 -12.01 -38.96
N TYR A 36 -17.22 -12.89 -38.04
CA TYR A 36 -16.58 -14.22 -37.92
C TYR A 36 -17.55 -15.34 -38.12
N LEU A 37 -17.09 -16.37 -38.83
CA LEU A 37 -17.77 -17.65 -39.02
C LEU A 37 -17.11 -18.70 -38.16
N TYR A 38 -17.89 -19.56 -37.54
CA TYR A 38 -17.39 -20.64 -36.68
C TYR A 38 -17.86 -22.02 -37.17
N MET A 39 -17.00 -23.02 -36.95
CA MET A 39 -17.27 -24.41 -37.24
C MET A 39 -16.63 -25.27 -36.15
N VAL A 40 -17.30 -26.34 -35.75
CA VAL A 40 -16.80 -27.29 -34.73
C VAL A 40 -16.50 -28.61 -35.40
N ASN A 41 -15.30 -29.12 -35.23
CA ASN A 41 -14.88 -30.44 -35.64
C ASN A 41 -14.75 -31.36 -34.42
N LEU A 42 -15.39 -32.49 -34.45
CA LEU A 42 -15.17 -33.56 -33.47
C LEU A 42 -14.04 -34.46 -34.00
N LYS A 43 -12.98 -34.57 -33.17
CA LYS A 43 -11.81 -35.40 -33.52
C LYS A 43 -11.71 -36.60 -32.56
N ASP A 44 -11.22 -37.72 -33.06
CA ASP A 44 -10.84 -38.86 -32.24
C ASP A 44 -9.46 -38.67 -31.61
N LYS A 45 -9.08 -39.54 -30.68
CA LYS A 45 -7.74 -39.54 -30.03
C LYS A 45 -6.57 -39.61 -31.03
N ALA A 46 -6.83 -40.12 -32.23
CA ALA A 46 -5.89 -40.19 -33.35
C ALA A 46 -5.91 -38.96 -34.27
N ASP A 47 -6.52 -37.82 -33.81
CA ASP A 47 -6.67 -36.54 -34.55
C ASP A 47 -7.48 -36.66 -35.88
N LYS A 48 -8.19 -37.78 -36.09
CA LYS A 48 -9.07 -37.96 -37.24
C LYS A 48 -10.40 -37.27 -37.00
N ILE A 49 -10.85 -36.47 -37.97
CA ILE A 49 -12.14 -35.77 -37.92
C ILE A 49 -13.26 -36.82 -38.09
N LEU A 50 -14.10 -36.97 -37.05
CA LEU A 50 -15.26 -37.84 -37.03
C LEU A 50 -16.53 -37.10 -37.50
N PHE A 51 -16.66 -35.83 -37.18
CA PHE A 51 -17.83 -35.04 -37.53
C PHE A 51 -17.44 -33.57 -37.68
N THR A 52 -18.04 -32.88 -38.63
CA THR A 52 -17.92 -31.47 -38.86
C THR A 52 -19.29 -30.80 -38.75
N SER A 53 -19.45 -29.83 -37.91
CA SER A 53 -20.70 -29.08 -37.76
C SER A 53 -20.98 -28.19 -38.97
N PRO A 54 -22.23 -27.74 -39.17
CA PRO A 54 -22.52 -26.64 -40.08
C PRO A 54 -21.74 -25.37 -39.69
N ILE A 55 -21.60 -24.48 -40.64
CA ILE A 55 -21.00 -23.16 -40.39
C ILE A 55 -22.01 -22.30 -39.65
N TYR A 56 -21.58 -21.74 -38.50
CA TYR A 56 -22.39 -20.85 -37.70
C TYR A 56 -21.89 -19.38 -37.87
N GLY A 57 -22.82 -18.46 -38.00
CA GLY A 57 -22.55 -17.03 -38.13
C GLY A 57 -23.26 -16.39 -39.33
N PRO A 58 -22.90 -15.19 -39.70
CA PRO A 58 -21.78 -14.38 -39.15
C PRO A 58 -22.07 -13.81 -37.78
N PHE A 59 -21.08 -13.88 -36.86
CA PHE A 59 -21.10 -13.21 -35.58
C PHE A 59 -20.21 -11.98 -35.65
N ILE A 60 -20.67 -10.84 -35.09
CA ILE A 60 -19.93 -9.58 -35.05
C ILE A 60 -19.48 -9.37 -33.61
N SER A 61 -18.19 -9.13 -33.42
CA SER A 61 -17.67 -8.67 -32.14
C SER A 61 -18.01 -7.19 -31.98
N SER A 62 -18.44 -6.79 -30.80
CA SER A 62 -18.65 -5.40 -30.44
C SER A 62 -17.77 -5.03 -29.24
N PRO A 63 -17.23 -3.79 -29.20
CA PRO A 63 -16.41 -3.37 -28.08
C PRO A 63 -17.21 -3.43 -26.78
N GLN A 64 -16.68 -4.11 -25.79
CA GLN A 64 -17.27 -4.13 -24.45
C GLN A 64 -16.69 -2.99 -23.63
N TRP A 65 -17.55 -2.06 -23.23
CA TRP A 65 -17.18 -0.97 -22.31
C TRP A 65 -16.71 -1.49 -20.94
N PHE A 66 -17.25 -2.64 -20.49
CA PHE A 66 -16.89 -3.25 -19.22
C PHE A 66 -16.75 -4.76 -19.35
N ASN A 67 -15.68 -5.31 -18.76
CA ASN A 67 -15.50 -6.77 -18.69
C ASN A 67 -16.48 -7.38 -17.68
N THR A 68 -17.56 -7.96 -18.17
CA THR A 68 -18.62 -8.57 -17.36
C THR A 68 -18.14 -9.72 -16.46
N GLU A 69 -17.01 -10.35 -16.80
CA GLU A 69 -16.39 -11.38 -15.94
C GLU A 69 -15.86 -10.80 -14.63
N LYS A 70 -15.57 -9.49 -14.60
CA LYS A 70 -15.12 -8.78 -13.40
C LYS A 70 -16.26 -8.05 -12.65
N SER A 71 -17.51 -8.40 -12.92
CA SER A 71 -18.67 -7.77 -12.26
C SER A 71 -18.66 -7.91 -10.74
N ALA A 72 -18.23 -9.06 -10.22
CA ALA A 72 -18.09 -9.28 -8.78
C ALA A 72 -17.07 -8.32 -8.14
N VAL A 73 -15.93 -8.09 -8.82
CA VAL A 73 -14.90 -7.16 -8.37
C VAL A 73 -15.44 -5.73 -8.36
N LEU A 74 -16.19 -5.33 -9.39
CA LEU A 74 -16.82 -4.01 -9.45
C LEU A 74 -17.79 -3.79 -8.28
N VAL A 75 -18.68 -4.76 -8.02
CA VAL A 75 -19.65 -4.68 -6.92
C VAL A 75 -18.93 -4.57 -5.57
N LEU A 76 -17.93 -5.42 -5.32
CA LEU A 76 -17.13 -5.38 -4.09
C LEU A 76 -16.39 -4.05 -3.93
N SER A 77 -15.85 -3.50 -5.01
CA SER A 77 -15.18 -2.19 -4.99
C SER A 77 -16.15 -1.06 -4.64
N ILE A 78 -17.35 -1.05 -5.22
CA ILE A 78 -18.39 -0.04 -4.91
C ILE A 78 -18.80 -0.13 -3.44
N ILE A 79 -19.04 -1.35 -2.92
CA ILE A 79 -19.39 -1.56 -1.52
C ILE A 79 -18.27 -1.07 -0.60
N SER A 80 -17.01 -1.38 -0.93
CA SER A 80 -15.85 -0.95 -0.14
C SER A 80 -15.72 0.56 -0.09
N ILE A 81 -15.84 1.23 -1.23
CA ILE A 81 -15.82 2.70 -1.32
C ILE A 81 -16.95 3.31 -0.49
N PHE A 82 -18.16 2.74 -0.57
CA PHE A 82 -19.32 3.24 0.16
C PHE A 82 -19.12 3.12 1.68
N ILE A 83 -18.60 1.99 2.17
CA ILE A 83 -18.28 1.79 3.58
C ILE A 83 -17.27 2.84 4.05
N ILE A 84 -16.16 3.01 3.32
CA ILE A 84 -15.12 3.98 3.68
C ILE A 84 -15.68 5.40 3.74
N LEU A 85 -16.50 5.81 2.75
CA LEU A 85 -17.12 7.13 2.71
C LEU A 85 -18.09 7.36 3.90
N ILE A 86 -18.84 6.33 4.30
CA ILE A 86 -19.71 6.42 5.49
C ILE A 86 -18.87 6.71 6.73
N PHE A 87 -17.78 5.96 6.96
CA PHE A 87 -16.94 6.15 8.14
C PHE A 87 -16.23 7.51 8.14
N ILE A 88 -15.79 8.00 6.98
CA ILE A 88 -15.22 9.34 6.84
C ILE A 88 -16.27 10.41 7.18
N THR A 89 -17.51 10.26 6.72
CA THR A 89 -18.58 11.23 7.02
C THR A 89 -18.99 11.20 8.50
N LEU A 90 -19.05 10.02 9.12
CA LEU A 90 -19.32 9.87 10.55
C LEU A 90 -18.19 10.50 11.39
N ALA A 91 -16.94 10.33 10.96
CA ALA A 91 -15.79 10.97 11.61
C ALA A 91 -15.86 12.50 11.53
N LYS A 92 -16.24 13.06 10.37
CA LYS A 92 -16.46 14.51 10.21
C LYS A 92 -17.57 15.06 11.10
N GLN A 93 -18.56 14.24 11.45
CA GLN A 93 -19.65 14.62 12.36
C GLN A 93 -19.25 14.55 13.85
N GLY A 94 -17.95 14.34 14.15
CA GLY A 94 -17.43 14.35 15.51
C GLY A 94 -17.57 13.00 16.25
N ARG A 95 -17.90 11.91 15.58
CA ARG A 95 -17.84 10.57 16.21
C ARG A 95 -16.38 10.19 16.44
N SER A 96 -16.01 9.95 17.69
CA SER A 96 -14.70 9.39 18.04
C SER A 96 -14.70 7.89 17.77
N PHE A 97 -13.71 7.43 17.02
CA PHE A 97 -13.49 6.00 16.81
C PHE A 97 -12.37 5.52 17.73
N TYR A 98 -12.61 4.39 18.39
CA TYR A 98 -11.55 3.73 19.14
C TYR A 98 -10.52 3.19 18.17
N VAL A 99 -9.29 3.68 18.29
CA VAL A 99 -8.10 3.13 17.65
C VAL A 99 -7.29 2.43 18.74
N ARG A 100 -6.89 1.20 18.47
CA ARG A 100 -6.05 0.44 19.40
C ARG A 100 -4.74 1.21 19.64
N PRO A 101 -4.33 1.44 20.91
CA PRO A 101 -3.05 2.05 21.20
C PRO A 101 -1.91 1.21 20.59
N LEU A 102 -1.13 1.82 19.70
CA LEU A 102 0.05 1.18 19.13
C LEU A 102 1.22 1.35 20.11
N ALA A 103 1.92 0.26 20.41
CA ALA A 103 3.07 0.29 21.30
C ALA A 103 4.15 1.26 20.81
N GLY A 104 4.34 1.36 19.49
CA GLY A 104 5.29 2.30 18.88
C GLY A 104 4.97 3.77 19.13
N ILE A 105 3.69 4.16 19.28
CA ILE A 105 3.33 5.57 19.58
C ILE A 105 3.78 5.95 20.98
N LYS A 106 3.51 5.08 21.96
CA LYS A 106 3.97 5.32 23.33
C LYS A 106 5.49 5.34 23.41
N ALA A 107 6.15 4.43 22.69
CA ALA A 107 7.60 4.38 22.60
C ALA A 107 8.22 5.65 22.02
N ILE A 108 7.53 6.34 21.10
CA ILE A 108 7.97 7.65 20.58
C ILE A 108 8.03 8.70 21.71
N GLU A 109 6.97 8.80 22.51
CA GLU A 109 6.93 9.74 23.64
C GLU A 109 8.02 9.41 24.68
N ASP A 110 8.17 8.15 25.04
CA ASP A 110 9.19 7.67 25.98
C ASP A 110 10.61 7.94 25.44
N ALA A 111 10.86 7.76 24.14
CA ALA A 111 12.14 8.00 23.50
C ALA A 111 12.51 9.51 23.50
N VAL A 112 11.55 10.39 23.23
CA VAL A 112 11.75 11.84 23.29
C VAL A 112 12.02 12.27 24.73
N GLY A 113 11.26 11.77 25.71
CA GLY A 113 11.50 12.03 27.13
C GLY A 113 12.92 11.66 27.55
N ARG A 114 13.37 10.46 27.17
CA ARG A 114 14.74 10.00 27.43
C ARG A 114 15.81 10.84 26.73
N ALA A 115 15.55 11.29 25.51
CA ALA A 115 16.48 12.18 24.80
C ALA A 115 16.68 13.50 25.57
N THR A 116 15.59 14.02 26.14
CA THR A 116 15.62 15.21 26.97
C THR A 116 16.44 15.01 28.25
N GLU A 117 16.20 13.91 28.97
CA GLU A 117 16.95 13.58 30.19
C GLU A 117 18.46 13.41 29.91
N MET A 118 18.81 12.86 28.76
CA MET A 118 20.21 12.64 28.36
C MET A 118 20.86 13.89 27.77
N GLY A 119 20.11 14.93 27.45
CA GLY A 119 20.61 16.13 26.74
C GLY A 119 21.16 15.82 25.34
N LYS A 120 20.67 14.75 24.68
CA LYS A 120 21.12 14.31 23.37
C LYS A 120 20.05 14.53 22.32
N PRO A 121 20.43 14.74 21.02
CA PRO A 121 19.45 14.95 19.97
C PRO A 121 18.69 13.66 19.63
N CYS A 122 17.52 13.85 19.01
CA CYS A 122 16.83 12.84 18.21
C CYS A 122 17.24 13.01 16.75
N ILE A 123 17.34 11.90 15.99
CA ILE A 123 17.49 11.95 14.54
C ILE A 123 16.21 11.37 13.93
N TYR A 124 15.65 12.08 12.96
CA TYR A 124 14.46 11.68 12.22
C TYR A 124 14.78 11.49 10.75
N ILE A 125 14.50 10.32 10.20
CA ILE A 125 14.76 9.93 8.82
C ILE A 125 13.41 9.63 8.14
N PRO A 126 12.94 10.51 7.23
CA PRO A 126 11.61 10.38 6.60
C PRO A 126 11.57 9.36 5.46
N GLY A 127 12.66 8.63 5.20
CA GLY A 127 12.80 7.72 4.07
C GLY A 127 13.34 8.40 2.83
N ILE A 128 13.24 7.70 1.68
CA ILE A 128 13.79 8.12 0.40
C ILE A 128 12.75 8.29 -0.71
N SER A 129 11.46 8.27 -0.37
CA SER A 129 10.39 8.44 -1.35
C SER A 129 9.99 9.90 -1.54
N THR A 130 9.13 10.14 -2.52
CA THR A 130 8.61 11.45 -2.90
C THR A 130 7.38 11.84 -2.07
N ILE A 131 6.90 13.07 -2.21
CA ILE A 131 5.79 13.59 -1.42
C ILE A 131 4.43 12.94 -1.74
N ASP A 132 4.28 12.34 -2.92
CA ASP A 132 3.07 11.63 -3.36
C ASP A 132 2.95 10.23 -2.76
N ASP A 133 3.99 9.72 -2.12
CA ASP A 133 3.98 8.44 -1.42
C ASP A 133 3.23 8.53 -0.08
N ILE A 134 2.34 7.55 0.16
CA ILE A 134 1.48 7.52 1.35
C ILE A 134 2.31 7.33 2.64
N SER A 135 3.39 6.54 2.59
CA SER A 135 4.29 6.33 3.73
C SER A 135 5.01 7.62 4.11
N THR A 136 5.43 8.42 3.10
CA THR A 136 6.03 9.74 3.31
C THR A 136 5.05 10.70 3.96
N LEU A 137 3.79 10.74 3.50
CA LEU A 137 2.75 11.58 4.11
C LEU A 137 2.45 11.17 5.56
N ALA A 138 2.39 9.86 5.84
CA ALA A 138 2.22 9.36 7.21
C ALA A 138 3.41 9.75 8.09
N SER A 139 4.63 9.61 7.59
CA SER A 139 5.86 10.05 8.26
C SER A 139 5.81 11.54 8.61
N ILE A 140 5.47 12.39 7.67
CA ILE A 140 5.36 13.85 7.91
C ILE A 140 4.30 14.16 8.99
N SER A 141 3.17 13.45 9.00
CA SER A 141 2.13 13.61 10.02
C SER A 141 2.63 13.24 11.42
N ILE A 142 3.39 12.14 11.53
CA ILE A 142 4.02 11.71 12.78
C ILE A 142 5.09 12.72 13.20
N LEU A 143 5.92 13.18 12.27
CA LEU A 143 6.97 14.15 12.52
C LEU A 143 6.42 15.46 13.08
N SER A 144 5.30 15.94 12.56
CA SER A 144 4.63 17.15 13.09
C SER A 144 4.36 17.02 14.58
N LYS A 145 3.88 15.86 15.04
CA LYS A 145 3.59 15.64 16.46
C LYS A 145 4.85 15.42 17.29
N ILE A 146 5.81 14.67 16.77
CA ILE A 146 7.12 14.48 17.43
C ILE A 146 7.80 15.85 17.63
N SER A 147 7.77 16.71 16.63
CA SER A 147 8.37 18.05 16.69
C SER A 147 7.68 18.94 17.74
N GLU A 148 6.35 18.85 17.87
CA GLU A 148 5.60 19.54 18.93
C GLU A 148 6.03 19.07 20.33
N VAL A 149 6.17 17.73 20.53
CA VAL A 149 6.63 17.15 21.80
C VAL A 149 8.07 17.56 22.09
N ILE A 150 8.97 17.48 21.11
CA ILE A 150 10.38 17.89 21.23
C ILE A 150 10.50 19.38 21.56
N ALA A 151 9.70 20.23 20.95
CA ALA A 151 9.67 21.66 21.24
C ALA A 151 9.28 21.94 22.71
N ASN A 152 8.28 21.21 23.23
CA ASN A 152 7.85 21.31 24.63
C ASN A 152 8.93 20.86 25.61
N TYR A 153 9.67 19.81 25.30
CA TYR A 153 10.77 19.28 26.10
C TYR A 153 12.12 20.02 25.91
N GLN A 154 12.19 20.96 24.97
CA GLN A 154 13.41 21.72 24.65
C GLN A 154 14.56 20.80 24.15
N SER A 155 14.23 19.66 23.57
CA SER A 155 15.20 18.76 22.97
C SER A 155 15.52 19.18 21.53
N ARG A 156 16.63 18.64 20.99
CA ARG A 156 17.06 18.90 19.62
C ARG A 156 16.63 17.75 18.71
N ILE A 157 16.12 18.06 17.52
CA ILE A 157 15.84 17.08 16.46
C ILE A 157 16.61 17.44 15.19
N VAL A 158 17.26 16.44 14.58
CA VAL A 158 18.01 16.61 13.33
C VAL A 158 17.33 15.79 12.24
N ILE A 159 17.05 16.42 11.10
CA ILE A 159 16.23 15.82 10.03
C ILE A 159 16.96 15.94 8.68
N PRO A 160 17.86 15.00 8.34
CA PRO A 160 18.45 14.94 7.02
C PRO A 160 17.43 14.41 6.01
N ASN A 161 17.24 15.11 4.90
CA ASN A 161 16.27 14.75 3.87
C ASN A 161 16.96 14.25 2.60
N TYR A 162 16.33 13.28 1.94
CA TYR A 162 16.77 12.69 0.67
C TYR A 162 16.20 13.44 -0.53
N GLU A 163 14.95 13.88 -0.45
CA GLU A 163 14.20 14.46 -1.56
C GLU A 163 13.97 15.95 -1.33
N PRO A 164 14.29 16.85 -2.28
CA PRO A 164 14.22 18.30 -2.08
C PRO A 164 12.80 18.84 -1.80
N ILE A 165 11.76 18.26 -2.41
CA ILE A 165 10.38 18.71 -2.19
C ILE A 165 9.92 18.30 -0.80
N VAL A 166 10.23 17.05 -0.40
CA VAL A 166 9.95 16.55 0.97
C VAL A 166 10.66 17.41 2.01
N TYR A 167 11.92 17.79 1.76
CA TYR A 167 12.64 18.73 2.62
C TYR A 167 11.87 20.03 2.83
N SER A 168 11.40 20.66 1.75
CA SER A 168 10.69 21.93 1.83
C SER A 168 9.39 21.83 2.64
N VAL A 169 8.67 20.71 2.49
CA VAL A 169 7.43 20.45 3.26
C VAL A 169 7.77 20.17 4.73
N ILE A 170 8.78 19.37 5.00
CA ILE A 170 9.22 19.03 6.36
C ILE A 170 9.69 20.28 7.11
N ASP A 171 10.45 21.15 6.48
CA ASP A 171 10.91 22.41 7.07
C ASP A 171 9.72 23.26 7.57
N GLU A 172 8.71 23.43 6.73
CA GLU A 172 7.51 24.18 7.09
C GLU A 172 6.67 23.48 8.17
N VAL A 173 6.54 22.15 8.10
CA VAL A 173 5.79 21.36 9.09
C VAL A 173 6.45 21.43 10.47
N VAL A 174 7.76 21.28 10.54
CA VAL A 174 8.53 21.36 11.80
C VAL A 174 8.43 22.76 12.37
N LYS A 175 8.65 23.81 11.57
CA LYS A 175 8.51 25.21 11.99
C LYS A 175 7.12 25.49 12.56
N ASN A 176 6.06 25.04 11.88
CA ASN A 176 4.69 25.18 12.35
C ASN A 176 4.43 24.41 13.65
N ALA A 177 5.05 23.23 13.85
CA ALA A 177 4.94 22.48 15.09
C ALA A 177 5.57 23.24 16.28
N TYR A 178 6.72 23.89 16.08
CA TYR A 178 7.35 24.74 17.11
C TYR A 178 6.50 25.99 17.42
N VAL A 179 5.87 26.61 16.42
CA VAL A 179 4.92 27.69 16.62
C VAL A 179 3.71 27.24 17.45
N LYS A 180 3.13 26.08 17.14
CA LYS A 180 2.00 25.49 17.89
C LYS A 180 2.36 25.18 19.35
N ALA A 181 3.60 24.74 19.59
CA ALA A 181 4.12 24.49 20.93
C ALA A 181 4.45 25.79 21.69
N GLY A 182 4.27 26.98 21.09
CA GLY A 182 4.60 28.27 21.70
C GLY A 182 6.10 28.53 21.80
N ARG A 183 6.92 27.81 21.05
CA ARG A 183 8.40 27.88 21.10
C ARG A 183 9.04 28.16 19.74
N PRO A 184 8.60 29.16 18.98
CA PRO A 184 9.17 29.45 17.66
C PRO A 184 10.66 29.81 17.72
N ASP A 185 11.13 30.32 18.86
CA ASP A 185 12.52 30.68 19.17
C ASP A 185 13.46 29.47 19.24
N ALA A 186 12.92 28.29 19.55
CA ALA A 186 13.70 27.06 19.68
C ALA A 186 13.88 26.33 18.34
N TYR A 187 13.16 26.73 17.28
CA TYR A 187 13.33 26.15 15.95
C TYR A 187 14.71 26.52 15.37
N ARG A 188 15.41 25.51 14.83
CA ARG A 188 16.71 25.66 14.18
C ARG A 188 16.62 25.17 12.75
N GLN A 189 16.71 26.08 11.79
CA GLN A 189 16.68 25.75 10.37
C GLN A 189 17.85 24.86 9.94
N GLU A 190 19.01 24.99 10.58
CA GLU A 190 20.20 24.19 10.33
C GLU A 190 20.06 22.70 10.64
N ASP A 191 19.08 22.33 11.48
CA ASP A 191 18.80 20.95 11.87
C ASP A 191 17.88 20.23 10.86
N VAL A 192 17.22 20.96 9.96
CA VAL A 192 16.42 20.42 8.87
C VAL A 192 17.10 20.77 7.56
N TYR A 193 17.62 19.79 6.85
CA TYR A 193 18.39 20.07 5.64
C TYR A 193 18.28 18.96 4.60
N TYR A 194 18.49 19.33 3.32
CA TYR A 194 18.67 18.40 2.25
C TYR A 194 20.12 17.87 2.27
N LEU A 195 20.28 16.54 2.34
CA LEU A 195 21.59 15.92 2.40
C LEU A 195 22.08 15.53 1.00
N THR A 196 21.36 14.65 0.31
CA THR A 196 21.65 14.20 -1.06
C THR A 196 20.54 13.29 -1.59
N GLY A 197 20.29 13.32 -2.90
CA GLY A 197 19.40 12.39 -3.60
C GLY A 197 20.06 11.08 -4.08
N ARG A 198 21.24 10.74 -3.55
CA ARG A 198 21.92 9.48 -3.86
C ARG A 198 21.80 8.51 -2.69
N GLN A 199 21.10 7.41 -2.89
CA GLN A 199 20.70 6.45 -1.86
C GLN A 199 21.82 6.04 -0.89
N PHE A 200 22.95 5.52 -1.39
CA PHE A 200 24.03 5.07 -0.52
C PHE A 200 24.86 6.22 0.08
N ALA A 201 24.95 7.35 -0.60
CA ALA A 201 25.58 8.55 -0.05
C ALA A 201 24.73 9.12 1.09
N TYR A 202 23.39 9.07 0.96
CA TYR A 202 22.44 9.43 2.01
C TYR A 202 22.62 8.53 3.23
N ALA A 203 22.61 7.20 3.04
CA ALA A 203 22.82 6.25 4.14
C ALA A 203 24.14 6.48 4.85
N SER A 204 25.25 6.64 4.10
CA SER A 204 26.58 6.88 4.66
C SER A 204 26.65 8.22 5.40
N GLY A 205 26.01 9.27 4.85
CA GLY A 205 25.96 10.57 5.50
C GLY A 205 25.22 10.53 6.84
N ILE A 206 24.10 9.80 6.90
CA ILE A 206 23.32 9.59 8.15
C ILE A 206 24.10 8.73 9.14
N ALA A 207 24.74 7.64 8.69
CA ALA A 207 25.58 6.84 9.57
C ALA A 207 26.72 7.68 10.20
N GLY A 208 27.35 8.54 9.42
CA GLY A 208 28.32 9.51 9.91
C GLY A 208 27.74 10.54 10.89
N LEU A 209 26.50 11.00 10.64
CA LEU A 209 25.76 11.89 11.55
C LEU A 209 25.50 11.19 12.89
N MET A 210 24.98 9.96 12.88
CA MET A 210 24.73 9.16 14.08
C MET A 210 26.00 8.95 14.91
N ALA A 211 27.12 8.64 14.26
CA ALA A 211 28.40 8.42 14.93
C ALA A 211 28.93 9.70 15.63
N ARG A 212 28.70 10.88 15.04
CA ARG A 212 29.11 12.17 15.61
C ARG A 212 28.19 12.64 16.73
N GLU A 213 26.89 12.69 16.44
CA GLU A 213 25.89 13.28 17.34
C GLU A 213 25.54 12.35 18.51
N LYS A 214 25.76 11.04 18.36
CA LYS A 214 25.40 10.00 19.33
C LYS A 214 24.00 10.21 19.89
N PRO A 215 22.97 10.14 19.03
CA PRO A 215 21.60 10.48 19.40
C PRO A 215 21.08 9.60 20.53
N ALA A 216 20.06 10.07 21.25
CA ALA A 216 19.34 9.24 22.21
C ALA A 216 18.26 8.39 21.55
N ALA A 217 17.70 8.89 20.45
CA ALA A 217 16.68 8.18 19.69
C ALA A 217 16.86 8.38 18.17
N ASN A 218 16.58 7.33 17.39
CA ASN A 218 16.51 7.37 15.94
C ASN A 218 15.09 6.96 15.50
N PHE A 219 14.50 7.75 14.64
CA PHE A 219 13.20 7.51 14.04
C PHE A 219 13.36 7.25 12.54
N PHE A 220 13.10 6.03 12.08
CA PHE A 220 13.11 5.62 10.67
C PHE A 220 11.67 5.45 10.22
N LEU A 221 11.01 6.51 9.82
CA LEU A 221 9.58 6.48 9.50
C LEU A 221 9.33 6.94 8.06
N GLY A 222 8.82 6.06 7.23
CA GLY A 222 8.58 6.34 5.80
C GLY A 222 8.85 5.16 4.90
N TRP A 223 9.15 5.43 3.64
CA TRP A 223 9.47 4.41 2.65
C TRP A 223 10.98 4.25 2.48
N PHE A 224 11.46 3.01 2.52
CA PHE A 224 12.88 2.64 2.48
C PHE A 224 13.15 1.54 1.45
N MET A 225 14.41 1.47 1.02
CA MET A 225 14.98 0.40 0.22
C MET A 225 16.20 -0.21 0.95
N ALA A 226 17.20 -0.64 0.19
CA ALA A 226 18.39 -1.33 0.72
C ALA A 226 19.20 -0.50 1.75
N GLU A 227 19.08 0.81 1.78
CA GLU A 227 19.73 1.68 2.78
C GLU A 227 19.23 1.43 4.20
N SER A 228 18.02 0.87 4.37
CA SER A 228 17.43 0.59 5.68
C SER A 228 18.34 -0.27 6.58
N LEU A 229 19.01 -1.26 6.00
CA LEU A 229 19.93 -2.13 6.74
C LEU A 229 21.13 -1.33 7.28
N ILE A 230 21.74 -0.48 6.43
CA ILE A 230 22.87 0.36 6.81
C ILE A 230 22.49 1.34 7.92
N LEU A 231 21.30 1.95 7.78
CA LEU A 231 20.77 2.94 8.74
C LEU A 231 20.47 2.28 10.10
N ALA A 232 19.79 1.14 10.08
CA ALA A 232 19.41 0.42 11.29
C ALA A 232 20.63 -0.11 12.05
N GLU A 233 21.64 -0.64 11.32
CA GLU A 233 22.89 -1.10 11.91
C GLU A 233 23.69 0.06 12.50
N ALA A 234 23.87 1.14 11.76
CA ALA A 234 24.57 2.32 12.25
C ALA A 234 23.91 2.92 13.50
N GLY A 235 22.58 2.94 13.54
CA GLY A 235 21.85 3.38 14.72
C GLY A 235 22.01 2.45 15.92
N ALA A 236 21.97 1.13 15.73
CA ALA A 236 22.19 0.13 16.78
C ALA A 236 23.57 0.29 17.44
N MET A 237 24.60 0.60 16.65
CA MET A 237 25.95 0.84 17.16
C MET A 237 26.06 2.07 18.09
N THR A 238 25.13 3.02 18.01
CA THR A 238 25.13 4.21 18.88
C THR A 238 24.49 3.97 20.24
N GLY A 239 23.77 2.86 20.41
CA GLY A 239 22.99 2.55 21.62
C GLY A 239 21.75 3.47 21.79
N ALA A 240 21.34 4.15 20.72
CA ALA A 240 20.11 4.93 20.68
C ALA A 240 18.87 4.02 20.65
N ILE A 241 17.75 4.49 21.21
CA ILE A 241 16.46 3.85 21.00
C ILE A 241 16.10 3.99 19.52
N GLN A 242 15.75 2.89 18.86
CA GLN A 242 15.40 2.85 17.47
C GLN A 242 13.93 2.54 17.27
N ILE A 243 13.21 3.44 16.61
CA ILE A 243 11.81 3.27 16.26
C ILE A 243 11.68 3.36 14.74
N ALA A 244 11.25 2.27 14.12
CA ALA A 244 11.05 2.21 12.68
C ALA A 244 9.57 2.09 12.32
N GLY A 245 9.22 2.54 11.11
CA GLY A 245 7.89 2.34 10.53
C GLY A 245 7.97 2.43 9.01
N THR A 246 7.60 1.34 8.34
CA THR A 246 7.59 1.27 6.89
C THR A 246 6.53 0.30 6.37
N ASP A 247 6.04 0.53 5.17
CA ASP A 247 5.18 -0.39 4.43
C ASP A 247 5.96 -1.22 3.39
N SER A 248 7.25 -0.96 3.22
CA SER A 248 8.13 -1.72 2.33
C SER A 248 8.35 -3.13 2.87
N ILE A 249 7.62 -4.11 2.35
CA ILE A 249 7.62 -5.52 2.82
C ILE A 249 9.03 -6.10 2.85
N SER A 250 9.88 -5.75 1.89
CA SER A 250 11.25 -6.23 1.78
C SER A 250 12.19 -5.66 2.85
N GLN A 251 11.85 -4.51 3.45
CA GLN A 251 12.69 -3.82 4.44
C GLN A 251 12.23 -4.06 5.88
N ILE A 252 10.96 -4.41 6.09
CA ILE A 252 10.39 -4.72 7.42
C ILE A 252 11.26 -5.69 8.23
N PRO A 253 11.78 -6.82 7.69
CA PRO A 253 12.60 -7.75 8.46
C PRO A 253 13.87 -7.12 9.04
N PHE A 254 14.51 -6.21 8.32
CA PHE A 254 15.72 -5.53 8.80
C PHE A 254 15.43 -4.62 9.99
N PHE A 255 14.31 -3.88 9.92
CA PHE A 255 13.89 -3.04 11.04
C PHE A 255 13.42 -3.84 12.26
N ILE A 256 12.74 -4.99 12.07
CA ILE A 256 12.33 -5.86 13.18
C ILE A 256 13.52 -6.38 13.95
N VAL A 257 14.63 -6.70 13.26
CA VAL A 257 15.83 -7.25 13.91
C VAL A 257 16.67 -6.18 14.60
N ALA A 258 16.73 -4.98 14.02
CA ALA A 258 17.68 -3.95 14.47
C ALA A 258 17.03 -2.82 15.30
N CYS A 259 15.69 -2.69 15.31
CA CYS A 259 14.99 -1.63 16.01
C CYS A 259 14.23 -2.15 17.23
N ASP A 260 14.14 -1.31 18.27
CA ASP A 260 13.42 -1.64 19.51
C ASP A 260 11.91 -1.71 19.29
N TYR A 261 11.38 -0.87 18.40
CA TYR A 261 9.97 -0.82 18.04
C TYR A 261 9.80 -0.68 16.53
N THR A 262 8.86 -1.44 15.96
CA THR A 262 8.58 -1.40 14.53
C THR A 262 7.09 -1.28 14.28
N LEU A 263 6.69 -0.24 13.52
CA LEU A 263 5.36 -0.06 12.97
C LEU A 263 5.30 -0.72 11.59
N ILE A 264 4.51 -1.78 11.44
CA ILE A 264 4.52 -2.62 10.25
C ILE A 264 3.38 -2.24 9.31
N GLY A 265 3.71 -1.82 8.10
CA GLY A 265 2.73 -1.57 7.04
C GLY A 265 1.67 -0.56 7.44
N GLU A 266 0.43 -1.00 7.58
CA GLU A 266 -0.70 -0.14 7.94
C GLU A 266 -0.61 0.50 9.33
N GLU A 267 0.23 -0.02 10.24
CA GLU A 267 0.44 0.60 11.55
C GLU A 267 1.12 1.96 11.43
N LEU A 268 1.96 2.17 10.41
CA LEU A 268 2.55 3.47 10.10
C LEU A 268 1.46 4.50 9.77
N TYR A 269 0.48 4.12 8.94
CA TYR A 269 -0.64 4.98 8.56
C TYR A 269 -1.58 5.27 9.75
N ALA A 270 -1.83 4.24 10.55
CA ALA A 270 -2.62 4.37 11.78
C ALA A 270 -1.95 5.30 12.79
N ALA A 271 -0.62 5.20 12.96
CA ALA A 271 0.17 6.09 13.79
C ALA A 271 0.12 7.54 13.28
N GLY A 272 0.29 7.73 11.97
CA GLY A 272 0.19 9.05 11.33
C GLY A 272 -1.18 9.70 11.54
N ALA A 273 -2.25 8.94 11.33
CA ALA A 273 -3.61 9.44 11.53
C ALA A 273 -3.93 9.73 13.02
N TYR A 274 -3.48 8.88 13.93
CA TYR A 274 -3.68 9.05 15.37
C TYR A 274 -2.91 10.26 15.92
N MET A 275 -1.63 10.36 15.61
CA MET A 275 -0.77 11.45 16.07
C MET A 275 -1.12 12.78 15.39
N GLY A 276 -1.47 12.76 14.10
CA GLY A 276 -1.90 13.93 13.35
C GLY A 276 -3.26 14.49 13.79
N GLY A 277 -4.08 13.66 14.48
CA GLY A 277 -5.41 14.07 14.98
C GLY A 277 -6.43 14.34 13.88
N ASP A 278 -6.17 13.91 12.64
CA ASP A 278 -7.11 14.10 11.53
C ASP A 278 -8.24 13.06 11.60
N SER A 279 -9.43 13.55 11.97
CA SER A 279 -10.62 12.72 12.07
C SER A 279 -10.98 12.02 10.76
N LYS A 280 -10.67 12.60 9.59
CA LYS A 280 -10.96 12.00 8.28
C LYS A 280 -10.07 10.78 8.04
N LEU A 281 -8.78 10.89 8.36
CA LEU A 281 -7.84 9.77 8.25
C LEU A 281 -8.23 8.64 9.20
N LEU A 282 -8.60 8.95 10.45
CA LEU A 282 -9.09 7.98 11.42
C LEU A 282 -10.38 7.30 10.94
N GLY A 283 -11.30 8.06 10.35
CA GLY A 283 -12.52 7.53 9.74
C GLY A 283 -12.21 6.60 8.55
N GLY A 284 -11.26 6.98 7.69
CA GLY A 284 -10.80 6.16 6.57
C GLY A 284 -10.21 4.82 7.02
N LEU A 285 -9.31 4.83 8.01
CA LEU A 285 -8.73 3.62 8.60
C LEU A 285 -9.80 2.70 9.19
N LYS A 286 -10.75 3.28 9.95
CA LYS A 286 -11.86 2.49 10.51
C LYS A 286 -12.73 1.89 9.43
N GLY A 287 -13.00 2.65 8.36
CA GLY A 287 -13.69 2.13 7.18
C GLY A 287 -12.98 0.94 6.55
N GLN A 288 -11.65 0.99 6.42
CA GLN A 288 -10.84 -0.13 5.93
C GLN A 288 -10.93 -1.38 6.84
N ASP A 289 -10.91 -1.20 8.16
CA ASP A 289 -11.10 -2.32 9.11
C ASP A 289 -12.43 -3.03 8.88
N TYR A 290 -13.52 -2.27 8.67
CA TYR A 290 -14.84 -2.85 8.38
C TYR A 290 -14.91 -3.51 7.00
N VAL A 291 -14.24 -2.96 5.99
CA VAL A 291 -14.12 -3.62 4.68
C VAL A 291 -13.40 -4.96 4.82
N LYS A 292 -12.28 -5.02 5.56
CA LYS A 292 -11.58 -6.28 5.85
C LYS A 292 -12.48 -7.29 6.57
N LEU A 293 -13.25 -6.83 7.56
CA LEU A 293 -14.20 -7.68 8.29
C LEU A 293 -15.26 -8.27 7.34
N VAL A 294 -15.87 -7.44 6.49
CA VAL A 294 -16.87 -7.88 5.51
C VAL A 294 -16.27 -8.89 4.54
N LEU A 295 -15.06 -8.64 4.02
CA LEU A 295 -14.37 -9.58 3.13
C LEU A 295 -14.08 -10.91 3.83
N MET A 296 -13.63 -10.89 5.09
CA MET A 296 -13.42 -12.12 5.87
C MET A 296 -14.70 -12.91 6.05
N ILE A 297 -15.81 -12.24 6.38
CA ILE A 297 -17.11 -12.91 6.51
C ILE A 297 -17.54 -13.54 5.19
N ILE A 298 -17.41 -12.82 4.07
CA ILE A 298 -17.72 -13.35 2.73
C ILE A 298 -16.88 -14.59 2.44
N LEU A 299 -15.57 -14.56 2.70
CA LEU A 299 -14.68 -15.70 2.47
C LEU A 299 -15.07 -16.91 3.31
N VAL A 300 -15.41 -16.71 4.60
CA VAL A 300 -15.85 -17.79 5.50
C VAL A 300 -17.16 -18.39 5.01
N VAL A 301 -18.13 -17.56 4.63
CA VAL A 301 -19.42 -18.01 4.09
C VAL A 301 -19.24 -18.81 2.81
N LEU A 302 -18.43 -18.32 1.87
CA LEU A 302 -18.14 -19.03 0.63
C LEU A 302 -17.42 -20.36 0.88
N PHE A 303 -16.52 -20.42 1.84
CA PHE A 303 -15.85 -21.65 2.25
C PHE A 303 -16.83 -22.67 2.82
N ILE A 304 -17.73 -22.25 3.71
CA ILE A 304 -18.77 -23.12 4.30
C ILE A 304 -19.73 -23.64 3.20
N LEU A 305 -20.16 -22.77 2.29
CA LEU A 305 -21.03 -23.17 1.18
C LEU A 305 -20.35 -24.18 0.25
N LYS A 306 -19.05 -24.04 0.03
CA LYS A 306 -18.27 -25.00 -0.75
C LYS A 306 -18.16 -26.36 -0.06
N LEU A 307 -17.97 -26.38 1.26
CA LEU A 307 -17.98 -27.60 2.06
C LEU A 307 -19.37 -28.28 2.06
N ALA A 308 -20.43 -27.49 2.03
CA ALA A 308 -21.81 -27.99 1.92
C ALA A 308 -22.18 -28.53 0.52
N GLY A 309 -21.24 -28.52 -0.44
CA GLY A 309 -21.43 -29.07 -1.77
C GLY A 309 -22.19 -28.16 -2.75
N VAL A 310 -22.37 -26.88 -2.45
CA VAL A 310 -23.00 -25.92 -3.36
C VAL A 310 -22.10 -25.72 -4.58
N GLN A 311 -22.61 -26.13 -5.76
CA GLN A 311 -21.90 -25.97 -7.02
C GLN A 311 -22.04 -24.54 -7.56
N GLY A 312 -21.00 -24.04 -8.28
CA GLY A 312 -21.02 -22.73 -8.92
C GLY A 312 -20.34 -21.61 -8.12
N ILE A 313 -19.84 -21.88 -6.92
CA ILE A 313 -19.10 -20.87 -6.11
C ILE A 313 -17.78 -20.50 -6.79
N ASP A 314 -17.15 -21.44 -7.48
CA ASP A 314 -15.88 -21.22 -8.19
C ASP A 314 -16.04 -20.17 -9.31
N THR A 315 -17.21 -20.07 -9.95
CA THR A 315 -17.49 -19.07 -10.99
C THR A 315 -17.66 -17.66 -10.41
N LEU A 316 -18.07 -17.55 -9.15
CA LEU A 316 -18.15 -16.26 -8.42
C LEU A 316 -16.78 -15.74 -8.00
N LEU A 317 -15.87 -16.65 -7.59
CA LEU A 317 -14.54 -16.30 -7.10
C LEU A 317 -13.52 -16.07 -8.23
N VAL A 318 -13.58 -16.86 -9.29
CA VAL A 318 -12.59 -16.85 -10.38
C VAL A 318 -13.05 -16.00 -11.58
N GLY A 319 -14.30 -15.46 -11.52
CA GLY A 319 -14.86 -14.71 -12.66
C GLY A 319 -14.89 -15.60 -13.89
N GLY A 320 -15.92 -16.43 -14.03
CA GLY A 320 -16.34 -17.19 -15.24
C GLY A 320 -15.33 -17.61 -16.29
N GLY A 321 -14.12 -17.96 -15.92
CA GLY A 321 -13.06 -18.33 -16.83
C GLY A 321 -12.88 -19.85 -16.89
N HIS A 322 -13.77 -20.54 -17.61
CA HIS A 322 -13.50 -21.87 -18.16
C HIS A 322 -13.75 -21.87 -19.66
#